data_be7ef281d811b1e7a6e486fd921ae0c4
#
_entry.id   be7ef281d811b1e7a6e486fd921ae0c4
#
_cell.length_a   1.000
_cell.length_b   1.000
_cell.length_c   1.000
_cell.angle_alpha   90.00
_cell.angle_beta   90.00
_cell.angle_gamma   90.00
#
_symmetry.space_group_name_H-M   'P 1'
#
loop_
_entity.id
_entity.type
_entity.pdbx_description
1 polymer ?
#
loop_
_entity_poly.entity_id
_entity_poly.type
_entity_poly.pdbx_seq_one_letter_code
_entity_poly.pdbx_strand_id
1 'polypeptide(L)'
;MKTLAAWLRRPFGAALAAFLALRLLTSGLAALTAALTPVWITVEAPHDPTLLAQLEEGSPALRLLAAPWYRWDTVNYIEIAQNGYANRQNTIWPPLYPLLIRGGLALGLHPLAAALLVSNAAALGFFWLLYRLAEREWDAALARRTLLAVVIFPTAFFLVAGYSESLFLLFAIACVSAARKRRWLLAGLLAAAATWTRHQGLFLALPLAWEGLRTWPETRRQLPQWLGGLALPGLAMLGYGLYIHF
;
A
#
# COMPACT_ATOMS: atom_id res chain seq x y z
N MET A 1 33.89 -0.58 -0.45
CA MET A 1 33.08 -1.48 0.40
C MET A 1 32.64 -0.86 1.74
N LYS A 2 33.51 -0.13 2.48
CA LYS A 2 33.13 0.50 3.81
C LYS A 2 31.99 1.53 3.69
N THR A 3 31.90 2.28 2.60
CA THR A 3 30.85 3.30 2.36
C THR A 3 29.45 2.72 2.10
N LEU A 4 29.35 1.63 1.32
CA LEU A 4 28.07 0.95 1.04
C LEU A 4 27.51 0.28 2.32
N ALA A 5 28.36 -0.42 3.07
CA ALA A 5 27.96 -1.03 4.34
C ALA A 5 27.48 0.01 5.37
N ALA A 6 28.11 1.18 5.42
CA ALA A 6 27.68 2.28 6.28
C ALA A 6 26.36 2.88 5.83
N TRP A 7 26.11 2.98 4.52
CA TRP A 7 24.87 3.48 3.97
C TRP A 7 23.69 2.52 4.23
N LEU A 8 23.89 1.20 4.06
CA LEU A 8 22.89 0.16 4.36
C LEU A 8 22.50 0.09 5.85
N ARG A 9 23.33 0.64 6.72
CA ARG A 9 23.01 0.76 8.16
C ARG A 9 22.10 1.95 8.46
N ARG A 10 21.94 2.91 7.54
CA ARG A 10 20.99 4.01 7.69
C ARG A 10 19.55 3.56 7.42
N PRO A 11 18.54 4.13 8.11
CA PRO A 11 17.15 3.73 7.96
C PRO A 11 16.64 3.68 6.52
N PHE A 12 16.94 4.72 5.74
CA PHE A 12 16.53 4.77 4.33
C PHE A 12 17.28 3.76 3.46
N GLY A 13 18.60 3.59 3.68
CA GLY A 13 19.40 2.62 2.96
C GLY A 13 18.93 1.18 3.17
N ALA A 14 18.60 0.81 4.42
CA ALA A 14 18.04 -0.49 4.73
C ALA A 14 16.65 -0.70 4.11
N ALA A 15 15.79 0.32 4.18
CA ALA A 15 14.46 0.29 3.58
C ALA A 15 14.53 0.14 2.05
N LEU A 16 15.39 0.91 1.38
CA LEU A 16 15.57 0.82 -0.07
C LEU A 16 16.14 -0.53 -0.47
N ALA A 17 17.09 -1.09 0.28
CA ALA A 17 17.63 -2.41 0.01
C ALA A 17 16.56 -3.50 0.14
N ALA A 18 15.72 -3.45 1.19
CA ALA A 18 14.61 -4.38 1.38
C ALA A 18 13.58 -4.27 0.26
N PHE A 19 13.19 -3.06 -0.12
CA PHE A 19 12.28 -2.79 -1.23
C PHE A 19 12.84 -3.34 -2.55
N LEU A 20 14.09 -3.04 -2.88
CA LEU A 20 14.73 -3.50 -4.11
C LEU A 20 14.87 -5.04 -4.13
N ALA A 21 15.24 -5.65 -3.00
CA ALA A 21 15.31 -7.10 -2.89
C ALA A 21 13.95 -7.75 -3.17
N LEU A 22 12.87 -7.23 -2.54
CA LEU A 22 11.52 -7.72 -2.79
C LEU A 22 11.11 -7.52 -4.26
N ARG A 23 11.33 -6.33 -4.81
CA ARG A 23 10.95 -6.00 -6.20
C ARG A 23 11.67 -6.85 -7.21
N LEU A 24 12.99 -7.03 -7.07
CA LEU A 24 13.80 -7.85 -7.97
C LEU A 24 13.44 -9.33 -7.88
N LEU A 25 13.29 -9.86 -6.66
CA LEU A 25 12.89 -11.24 -6.43
C LEU A 25 11.53 -11.54 -7.08
N THR A 26 10.52 -10.72 -6.80
CA THR A 26 9.17 -10.94 -7.30
C THR A 26 9.08 -10.72 -8.81
N SER A 27 9.78 -9.72 -9.36
CA SER A 27 9.83 -9.49 -10.82
C SER A 27 10.55 -10.62 -11.54
N GLY A 28 11.65 -11.13 -10.96
CA GLY A 28 12.37 -12.28 -11.51
C GLY A 28 11.52 -13.56 -11.52
N LEU A 29 10.81 -13.84 -10.43
CA LEU A 29 9.88 -14.97 -10.36
C LEU A 29 8.72 -14.82 -11.33
N ALA A 30 8.11 -13.62 -11.42
CA ALA A 30 7.03 -13.35 -12.36
C ALA A 30 7.47 -13.52 -13.81
N ALA A 31 8.64 -13.00 -14.19
CA ALA A 31 9.20 -13.16 -15.53
C ALA A 31 9.55 -14.63 -15.84
N LEU A 32 10.11 -15.36 -14.88
CA LEU A 32 10.40 -16.78 -15.02
C LEU A 32 9.12 -17.59 -15.23
N THR A 33 8.09 -17.35 -14.41
CA THR A 33 6.78 -18.00 -14.57
C THR A 33 6.19 -17.68 -15.94
N ALA A 34 6.23 -16.42 -16.37
CA ALA A 34 5.74 -15.99 -17.68
C ALA A 34 6.48 -16.65 -18.84
N ALA A 35 7.78 -16.93 -18.69
CA ALA A 35 8.58 -17.60 -19.70
C ALA A 35 8.32 -19.12 -19.76
N LEU A 36 8.03 -19.75 -18.61
CA LEU A 36 7.84 -21.20 -18.52
C LEU A 36 6.40 -21.66 -18.77
N THR A 37 5.40 -20.76 -18.58
CA THR A 37 3.99 -21.06 -18.80
C THR A 37 3.47 -20.30 -20.02
N PRO A 38 3.52 -20.90 -21.21
CA PRO A 38 3.08 -20.23 -22.45
C PRO A 38 1.56 -20.05 -22.51
N VAL A 39 0.80 -20.78 -21.69
CA VAL A 39 -0.66 -20.62 -21.60
C VAL A 39 -0.98 -19.74 -20.39
N TRP A 40 -1.39 -18.53 -20.68
CA TRP A 40 -1.96 -17.65 -19.66
C TRP A 40 -3.31 -18.21 -19.23
N ILE A 41 -3.40 -18.67 -17.99
CA ILE A 41 -4.68 -18.98 -17.39
C ILE A 41 -5.37 -17.62 -17.18
N THR A 42 -6.20 -17.23 -18.12
CA THR A 42 -7.11 -16.11 -18.00
C THR A 42 -8.21 -16.54 -17.04
N VAL A 43 -8.04 -16.24 -15.77
CA VAL A 43 -9.04 -16.62 -14.74
C VAL A 43 -10.29 -15.75 -14.84
N GLU A 44 -10.22 -14.58 -15.45
CA GLU A 44 -11.36 -13.74 -15.80
C GLU A 44 -10.99 -12.88 -17.00
N ALA A 45 -11.94 -12.64 -17.90
CA ALA A 45 -11.73 -11.70 -19.00
C ALA A 45 -11.36 -10.32 -18.40
N PRO A 46 -10.26 -9.71 -18.83
CA PRO A 46 -9.88 -8.40 -18.30
C PRO A 46 -10.97 -7.40 -18.68
N HIS A 47 -11.29 -6.47 -17.75
CA HIS A 47 -12.29 -5.42 -18.02
C HIS A 47 -11.86 -4.50 -19.18
N ASP A 48 -10.55 -4.40 -19.43
CA ASP A 48 -9.99 -3.73 -20.62
C ASP A 48 -9.14 -4.73 -21.44
N PRO A 49 -9.77 -5.43 -22.41
CA PRO A 49 -9.06 -6.38 -23.26
C PRO A 49 -8.02 -5.71 -24.16
N THR A 50 -8.17 -4.42 -24.48
CA THR A 50 -7.21 -3.69 -25.33
C THR A 50 -5.91 -3.45 -24.58
N LEU A 51 -5.98 -3.13 -23.29
CA LEU A 51 -4.81 -2.95 -22.44
C LEU A 51 -4.04 -4.27 -22.26
N LEU A 52 -4.74 -5.38 -22.07
CA LEU A 52 -4.11 -6.70 -21.98
C LEU A 52 -3.42 -7.07 -23.30
N ALA A 53 -4.11 -6.90 -24.45
CA ALA A 53 -3.55 -7.17 -25.76
C ALA A 53 -2.27 -6.35 -26.01
N GLN A 54 -2.28 -5.05 -25.68
CA GLN A 54 -1.08 -4.21 -25.78
C GLN A 54 0.11 -4.73 -24.96
N LEU A 55 -0.15 -5.29 -23.78
CA LEU A 55 0.89 -5.84 -22.91
C LEU A 55 1.39 -7.21 -23.38
N GLU A 56 0.52 -8.07 -23.91
CA GLU A 56 0.85 -9.43 -24.35
C GLU A 56 1.42 -9.48 -25.77
N GLU A 57 0.90 -8.65 -26.67
CA GLU A 57 1.34 -8.56 -28.06
C GLU A 57 2.51 -7.59 -28.25
N GLY A 58 2.87 -6.86 -27.19
CA GLY A 58 3.97 -5.91 -27.19
C GLY A 58 5.35 -6.55 -27.26
N SER A 59 6.38 -5.77 -26.98
CA SER A 59 7.75 -6.28 -26.98
C SER A 59 7.93 -7.42 -25.94
N PRO A 60 8.90 -8.34 -26.14
CA PRO A 60 9.20 -9.38 -25.15
C PRO A 60 9.43 -8.84 -23.74
N ALA A 61 10.00 -7.63 -23.62
CA ALA A 61 10.19 -6.97 -22.33
C ALA A 61 8.85 -6.58 -21.68
N LEU A 62 7.89 -6.03 -22.43
CA LEU A 62 6.55 -5.71 -21.91
C LEU A 62 5.84 -6.98 -21.45
N ARG A 63 5.86 -8.03 -22.27
CA ARG A 63 5.23 -9.31 -21.94
C ARG A 63 5.78 -9.95 -20.67
N LEU A 64 7.11 -9.94 -20.48
CA LEU A 64 7.74 -10.59 -19.34
C LEU A 64 7.76 -9.71 -18.08
N LEU A 65 7.88 -8.39 -18.22
CA LEU A 65 8.11 -7.49 -17.09
C LEU A 65 6.87 -6.69 -16.67
N ALA A 66 5.90 -6.48 -17.54
CA ALA A 66 4.71 -5.68 -17.26
C ALA A 66 3.42 -6.51 -17.22
N ALA A 67 3.15 -7.37 -18.19
CA ALA A 67 1.91 -8.13 -18.26
C ALA A 67 1.61 -8.98 -17.01
N PRO A 68 2.58 -9.60 -16.31
CA PRO A 68 2.31 -10.34 -15.08
C PRO A 68 1.67 -9.51 -13.97
N TRP A 69 1.79 -8.18 -14.00
CA TRP A 69 1.26 -7.26 -13.00
C TRP A 69 -0.13 -6.74 -13.32
N TYR A 70 -0.66 -6.96 -14.52
CA TYR A 70 -2.02 -6.59 -14.92
C TYR A 70 -2.97 -7.78 -14.68
N ARG A 71 -3.22 -8.10 -13.41
CA ARG A 71 -4.03 -9.25 -12.97
C ARG A 71 -4.81 -8.93 -11.71
N TRP A 72 -5.90 -9.67 -11.50
CA TRP A 72 -6.73 -9.64 -10.29
C TRP A 72 -7.11 -8.20 -9.89
N ASP A 73 -6.88 -7.82 -8.65
CA ASP A 73 -7.27 -6.51 -8.12
C ASP A 73 -6.67 -5.32 -8.88
N THR A 74 -5.48 -5.47 -9.51
CA THR A 74 -4.90 -4.41 -10.34
C THR A 74 -5.86 -3.99 -11.45
N VAL A 75 -6.56 -4.95 -12.07
CA VAL A 75 -7.52 -4.70 -13.15
C VAL A 75 -8.68 -3.86 -12.61
N ASN A 76 -9.27 -4.28 -11.48
CA ASN A 76 -10.39 -3.58 -10.85
C ASN A 76 -10.00 -2.16 -10.41
N TYR A 77 -8.83 -1.96 -9.82
CA TYR A 77 -8.36 -0.63 -9.43
C TYR A 77 -8.14 0.30 -10.62
N ILE A 78 -7.62 -0.21 -11.74
CA ILE A 78 -7.45 0.56 -12.98
C ILE A 78 -8.81 0.91 -13.57
N GLU A 79 -9.76 -0.05 -13.62
CA GLU A 79 -11.13 0.21 -14.08
C GLU A 79 -11.81 1.32 -13.27
N ILE A 80 -11.74 1.26 -11.94
CA ILE A 80 -12.30 2.30 -11.07
C ILE A 80 -11.60 3.65 -11.33
N ALA A 81 -10.29 3.65 -11.53
CA ALA A 81 -9.55 4.87 -11.81
C ALA A 81 -9.97 5.53 -13.14
N GLN A 82 -10.28 4.74 -14.16
CA GLN A 82 -10.72 5.20 -15.48
C GLN A 82 -12.20 5.59 -15.48
N ASN A 83 -13.08 4.72 -14.98
CA ASN A 83 -14.52 4.78 -15.18
C ASN A 83 -15.33 5.11 -13.91
N GLY A 84 -14.66 5.22 -12.75
CA GLY A 84 -15.34 5.35 -11.46
C GLY A 84 -16.07 4.06 -11.07
N TYR A 85 -17.06 4.16 -10.20
CA TYR A 85 -17.85 3.03 -9.71
C TYR A 85 -19.06 2.72 -10.63
N ALA A 86 -18.84 2.73 -11.95
CA ALA A 86 -19.89 2.38 -12.92
C ALA A 86 -20.39 0.93 -12.73
N ASN A 87 -19.49 0.02 -12.34
CA ASN A 87 -19.84 -1.33 -11.97
C ASN A 87 -20.03 -1.44 -10.44
N ARG A 88 -21.23 -1.82 -9.99
CA ARG A 88 -21.53 -1.99 -8.56
C ARG A 88 -20.65 -3.01 -7.85
N GLN A 89 -20.13 -4.02 -8.55
CA GLN A 89 -19.22 -4.99 -7.96
C GLN A 89 -17.92 -4.33 -7.48
N ASN A 90 -17.54 -3.22 -8.09
CA ASN A 90 -16.32 -2.47 -7.74
C ASN A 90 -16.43 -1.70 -6.43
N THR A 91 -17.62 -1.60 -5.81
CA THR A 91 -17.82 -0.94 -4.51
C THR A 91 -17.19 -1.68 -3.32
N ILE A 92 -16.63 -2.86 -3.51
CA ILE A 92 -15.84 -3.55 -2.48
C ILE A 92 -14.42 -2.96 -2.34
N TRP A 93 -13.93 -2.21 -3.34
CA TRP A 93 -12.62 -1.55 -3.32
C TRP A 93 -12.76 -0.07 -2.95
N PRO A 94 -12.21 0.36 -1.78
CA PRO A 94 -12.29 1.75 -1.35
C PRO A 94 -11.54 2.73 -2.28
N PRO A 95 -11.91 4.05 -2.26
CA PRO A 95 -11.61 4.98 -3.33
C PRO A 95 -10.18 5.52 -3.37
N LEU A 96 -9.42 5.52 -2.27
CA LEU A 96 -8.18 6.30 -2.21
C LEU A 96 -7.11 5.79 -3.19
N TYR A 97 -6.97 4.46 -3.31
CA TYR A 97 -5.98 3.90 -4.22
C TYR A 97 -6.34 4.16 -5.70
N PRO A 98 -7.59 3.89 -6.17
CA PRO A 98 -8.01 4.29 -7.51
C PRO A 98 -7.90 5.78 -7.79
N LEU A 99 -8.19 6.65 -6.81
CA LEU A 99 -8.04 8.11 -6.97
C LEU A 99 -6.59 8.52 -7.21
N LEU A 100 -5.64 7.90 -6.53
CA LEU A 100 -4.21 8.14 -6.77
C LEU A 100 -3.78 7.66 -8.15
N ILE A 101 -4.27 6.49 -8.61
CA ILE A 101 -4.05 6.02 -9.98
C ILE A 101 -4.62 7.04 -10.98
N ARG A 102 -5.86 7.49 -10.76
CA ARG A 102 -6.51 8.52 -11.61
C ARG A 102 -5.69 9.81 -11.68
N GLY A 103 -5.08 10.23 -10.57
CA GLY A 103 -4.12 11.33 -10.57
C GLY A 103 -2.93 11.09 -11.50
N GLY A 104 -2.39 9.86 -11.52
CA GLY A 104 -1.34 9.46 -12.47
C GLY A 104 -1.81 9.51 -13.92
N LEU A 105 -3.05 9.04 -14.21
CA LEU A 105 -3.65 9.12 -15.55
C LEU A 105 -3.78 10.56 -16.03
N ALA A 106 -4.20 11.46 -15.15
CA ALA A 106 -4.31 12.89 -15.45
C ALA A 106 -2.96 13.55 -15.79
N LEU A 107 -1.84 12.95 -15.31
CA LEU A 107 -0.47 13.34 -15.67
C LEU A 107 0.05 12.63 -16.93
N GLY A 108 -0.79 11.86 -17.64
CA GLY A 108 -0.44 11.15 -18.86
C GLY A 108 0.29 9.81 -18.66
N LEU A 109 0.30 9.27 -17.43
CA LEU A 109 0.90 7.97 -17.19
C LEU A 109 0.02 6.84 -17.73
N HIS A 110 0.67 5.80 -18.24
CA HIS A 110 -0.01 4.55 -18.60
C HIS A 110 -0.70 3.94 -17.35
N PRO A 111 -1.93 3.38 -17.45
CA PRO A 111 -2.70 2.92 -16.28
C PRO A 111 -1.95 1.97 -15.36
N LEU A 112 -1.31 0.93 -15.91
CA LEU A 112 -0.52 -0.01 -15.12
C LEU A 112 0.71 0.67 -14.47
N ALA A 113 1.36 1.59 -15.18
CA ALA A 113 2.50 2.33 -14.64
C ALA A 113 2.07 3.21 -13.45
N ALA A 114 0.92 3.88 -13.53
CA ALA A 114 0.35 4.68 -12.45
C ALA A 114 0.05 3.79 -11.23
N ALA A 115 -0.61 2.64 -11.41
CA ALA A 115 -0.89 1.70 -10.33
C ALA A 115 0.40 1.20 -9.65
N LEU A 116 1.38 0.74 -10.44
CA LEU A 116 2.66 0.27 -9.93
C LEU A 116 3.45 1.39 -9.24
N LEU A 117 3.41 2.62 -9.75
CA LEU A 117 4.09 3.77 -9.14
C LEU A 117 3.54 4.05 -7.74
N VAL A 118 2.22 4.10 -7.59
CA VAL A 118 1.56 4.33 -6.29
C VAL A 118 1.94 3.24 -5.30
N SER A 119 1.81 1.96 -5.68
CA SER A 119 2.14 0.83 -4.79
C SER A 119 3.61 0.81 -4.41
N ASN A 120 4.51 0.99 -5.36
CA ASN A 120 5.95 0.89 -5.10
C ASN A 120 6.48 2.09 -4.29
N ALA A 121 5.95 3.30 -4.53
CA ALA A 121 6.27 4.47 -3.70
C ALA A 121 5.76 4.26 -2.26
N ALA A 122 4.54 3.75 -2.11
CA ALA A 122 3.97 3.41 -0.80
C ALA A 122 4.76 2.30 -0.10
N ALA A 123 5.19 1.25 -0.82
CA ALA A 123 6.02 0.18 -0.28
C ALA A 123 7.36 0.70 0.27
N LEU A 124 8.05 1.55 -0.49
CA LEU A 124 9.29 2.17 -0.02
C LEU A 124 9.05 3.01 1.24
N GLY A 125 7.99 3.82 1.26
CA GLY A 125 7.58 4.59 2.44
C GLY A 125 7.25 3.70 3.64
N PHE A 126 6.51 2.60 3.41
CA PHE A 126 6.20 1.60 4.44
C PHE A 126 7.46 0.96 5.02
N PHE A 127 8.39 0.46 4.21
CA PHE A 127 9.64 -0.12 4.68
C PHE A 127 10.46 0.88 5.50
N TRP A 128 10.52 2.13 5.05
CA TRP A 128 11.23 3.19 5.78
C TRP A 128 10.58 3.50 7.14
N LEU A 129 9.26 3.69 7.20
CA LEU A 129 8.57 3.96 8.46
C LEU A 129 8.58 2.75 9.39
N LEU A 130 8.45 1.52 8.87
CA LEU A 130 8.54 0.29 9.65
C LEU A 130 9.91 0.15 10.30
N TYR A 131 10.99 0.38 9.54
CA TYR A 131 12.34 0.41 10.10
C TYR A 131 12.45 1.43 11.24
N ARG A 132 12.01 2.67 10.99
CA ARG A 132 12.08 3.78 11.98
C ARG A 132 11.27 3.48 13.24
N LEU A 133 10.12 2.83 13.10
CA LEU A 133 9.31 2.44 14.24
C LEU A 133 9.99 1.33 15.03
N ALA A 134 10.46 0.28 14.36
CA ALA A 134 11.13 -0.84 15.01
C ALA A 134 12.46 -0.43 15.68
N GLU A 135 13.26 0.43 15.02
CA GLU A 135 14.49 0.97 15.59
C GLU A 135 14.24 1.79 16.86
N ARG A 136 13.13 2.54 16.88
CA ARG A 136 12.75 3.35 18.03
C ARG A 136 12.23 2.54 19.22
N GLU A 137 11.46 1.50 18.95
CA GLU A 137 10.83 0.65 20.00
C GLU A 137 11.83 -0.37 20.57
N TRP A 138 12.83 -0.77 19.78
CA TRP A 138 13.83 -1.75 20.14
C TRP A 138 15.24 -1.30 19.73
N ASP A 139 15.75 -1.77 18.60
CA ASP A 139 17.08 -1.42 18.10
C ASP A 139 17.18 -1.58 16.56
N ALA A 140 18.32 -1.14 16.01
CA ALA A 140 18.59 -1.22 14.58
C ALA A 140 18.79 -2.67 14.07
N ALA A 141 19.19 -3.62 14.93
CA ALA A 141 19.35 -5.02 14.53
C ALA A 141 17.99 -5.67 14.34
N LEU A 142 17.07 -5.46 15.29
CA LEU A 142 15.69 -5.95 15.18
C LEU A 142 14.95 -5.27 14.02
N ALA A 143 15.14 -3.95 13.81
CA ALA A 143 14.57 -3.26 12.67
C ALA A 143 14.95 -3.90 11.33
N ARG A 144 16.22 -4.26 11.12
CA ARG A 144 16.65 -4.98 9.89
C ARG A 144 16.01 -6.37 9.78
N ARG A 145 15.94 -7.12 10.89
CA ARG A 145 15.28 -8.44 10.89
C ARG A 145 13.79 -8.33 10.57
N THR A 146 13.13 -7.29 11.06
CA THR A 146 11.71 -7.00 10.73
C THR A 146 11.53 -6.76 9.24
N LEU A 147 12.40 -5.94 8.59
CA LEU A 147 12.33 -5.75 7.14
C LEU A 147 12.56 -7.08 6.39
N LEU A 148 13.56 -7.87 6.82
CA LEU A 148 13.84 -9.16 6.20
C LEU A 148 12.64 -10.11 6.33
N ALA A 149 12.01 -10.17 7.50
CA ALA A 149 10.80 -11.00 7.72
C ALA A 149 9.66 -10.61 6.77
N VAL A 150 9.47 -9.29 6.51
CA VAL A 150 8.49 -8.83 5.52
C VAL A 150 8.88 -9.26 4.12
N VAL A 151 10.15 -9.12 3.71
CA VAL A 151 10.62 -9.47 2.36
C VAL A 151 10.44 -10.96 2.05
N ILE A 152 10.71 -11.84 3.03
CA ILE A 152 10.59 -13.29 2.84
C ILE A 152 9.17 -13.83 3.06
N PHE A 153 8.23 -12.98 3.48
CA PHE A 153 6.85 -13.40 3.71
C PHE A 153 6.19 -13.80 2.38
N PRO A 154 5.53 -14.97 2.29
CA PRO A 154 5.07 -15.51 1.01
C PRO A 154 4.16 -14.58 0.20
N THR A 155 3.34 -13.76 0.87
CA THR A 155 2.44 -12.81 0.21
C THR A 155 3.01 -11.39 0.06
N ALA A 156 4.31 -11.18 0.33
CA ALA A 156 4.95 -9.87 0.24
C ALA A 156 4.92 -9.28 -1.19
N PHE A 157 4.73 -10.10 -2.21
CA PHE A 157 4.61 -9.63 -3.60
C PHE A 157 3.44 -8.66 -3.79
N PHE A 158 2.38 -8.74 -2.97
CA PHE A 158 1.29 -7.77 -2.97
C PHE A 158 1.74 -6.34 -2.67
N LEU A 159 2.86 -6.16 -1.95
CA LEU A 159 3.40 -4.83 -1.65
C LEU A 159 3.98 -4.11 -2.86
N VAL A 160 4.34 -4.85 -3.90
CA VAL A 160 4.98 -4.30 -5.12
C VAL A 160 4.16 -4.54 -6.39
N ALA A 161 3.06 -5.27 -6.29
CA ALA A 161 2.03 -5.37 -7.33
C ALA A 161 1.18 -4.08 -7.39
N GLY A 162 0.32 -3.95 -8.40
CA GLY A 162 -0.62 -2.83 -8.55
C GLY A 162 -1.78 -2.87 -7.54
N TYR A 163 -1.48 -3.09 -6.27
CA TYR A 163 -2.42 -3.36 -5.19
C TYR A 163 -2.38 -2.29 -4.10
N SER A 164 -3.41 -2.22 -3.28
CA SER A 164 -3.57 -1.21 -2.23
C SER A 164 -2.86 -1.55 -0.92
N GLU A 165 -2.29 -2.77 -0.76
CA GLU A 165 -1.70 -3.27 0.49
C GLU A 165 -0.57 -2.38 1.01
N SER A 166 0.35 -1.99 0.15
CA SER A 166 1.48 -1.15 0.54
C SER A 166 1.03 0.24 1.00
N LEU A 167 0.04 0.82 0.32
CA LEU A 167 -0.53 2.12 0.69
C LEU A 167 -1.26 2.04 2.04
N PHE A 168 -2.04 0.98 2.24
CA PHE A 168 -2.70 0.69 3.51
C PHE A 168 -1.69 0.55 4.65
N LEU A 169 -0.63 -0.28 4.47
CA LEU A 169 0.38 -0.50 5.48
C LEU A 169 1.21 0.76 5.77
N LEU A 170 1.50 1.59 4.76
CA LEU A 170 2.13 2.89 4.94
C LEU A 170 1.30 3.77 5.89
N PHE A 171 0.01 3.91 5.64
CA PHE A 171 -0.87 4.69 6.51
C PHE A 171 -1.05 4.07 7.90
N ALA A 172 -1.12 2.75 7.99
CA ALA A 172 -1.24 2.05 9.25
C ALA A 172 -0.02 2.28 10.16
N ILE A 173 1.20 2.11 9.64
CA ILE A 173 2.44 2.38 10.39
C ILE A 173 2.60 3.87 10.70
N ALA A 174 2.22 4.75 9.77
CA ALA A 174 2.23 6.19 10.02
C ALA A 174 1.24 6.59 11.13
N CYS A 175 0.03 5.99 11.15
CA CYS A 175 -0.97 6.16 12.20
C CYS A 175 -0.41 5.77 13.58
N VAL A 176 0.14 4.56 13.71
CA VAL A 176 0.76 4.10 14.97
C VAL A 176 1.92 5.02 15.38
N SER A 177 2.77 5.41 14.43
CA SER A 177 3.89 6.33 14.69
C SER A 177 3.43 7.71 15.16
N ALA A 178 2.30 8.22 14.65
CA ALA A 178 1.70 9.49 15.05
C ALA A 178 1.07 9.37 16.45
N ALA A 179 0.35 8.26 16.73
CA ALA A 179 -0.24 7.97 18.04
C ALA A 179 0.81 7.90 19.14
N ARG A 180 1.95 7.22 18.90
CA ARG A 180 3.12 7.17 19.80
C ARG A 180 3.69 8.56 20.14
N LYS A 181 3.47 9.54 19.25
CA LYS A 181 3.86 10.95 19.46
C LYS A 181 2.70 11.81 19.99
N ARG A 182 1.58 11.19 20.38
CA ARG A 182 0.35 11.87 20.84
C ARG A 182 -0.21 12.89 19.84
N ARG A 183 0.06 12.69 18.54
CA ARG A 183 -0.52 13.51 17.46
C ARG A 183 -1.86 12.92 17.03
N TRP A 184 -2.85 13.00 17.92
CA TRP A 184 -4.11 12.25 17.83
C TRP A 184 -4.90 12.51 16.54
N LEU A 185 -5.07 13.78 16.17
CA LEU A 185 -5.79 14.12 14.93
C LEU A 185 -5.04 13.63 13.67
N LEU A 186 -3.70 13.76 13.65
CA LEU A 186 -2.90 13.21 12.54
C LEU A 186 -3.03 11.69 12.48
N ALA A 187 -2.98 11.01 13.62
CA ALA A 187 -3.17 9.56 13.66
C ALA A 187 -4.55 9.15 13.15
N GLY A 188 -5.60 9.89 13.54
CA GLY A 188 -6.96 9.67 13.04
C GLY A 188 -7.10 9.93 11.53
N LEU A 189 -6.49 10.98 11.00
CA LEU A 189 -6.48 11.26 9.55
C LEU A 189 -5.76 10.15 8.77
N LEU A 190 -4.66 9.64 9.29
CA LEU A 190 -3.94 8.51 8.69
C LEU A 190 -4.75 7.21 8.76
N ALA A 191 -5.48 6.98 9.88
CA ALA A 191 -6.41 5.86 9.98
C ALA A 191 -7.60 5.99 9.01
N ALA A 192 -8.13 7.20 8.82
CA ALA A 192 -9.16 7.48 7.82
C ALA A 192 -8.65 7.23 6.39
N ALA A 193 -7.45 7.68 6.06
CA ALA A 193 -6.80 7.39 4.78
C ALA A 193 -6.58 5.87 4.58
N ALA A 194 -6.16 5.16 5.63
CA ALA A 194 -6.08 3.70 5.61
C ALA A 194 -7.44 3.05 5.37
N THR A 195 -8.53 3.57 5.97
CA THR A 195 -9.90 3.08 5.76
C THR A 195 -10.36 3.29 4.32
N TRP A 196 -10.03 4.43 3.70
CA TRP A 196 -10.30 4.70 2.28
C TRP A 196 -9.37 3.95 1.33
N THR A 197 -8.33 3.30 1.87
CA THR A 197 -7.48 2.38 1.08
C THR A 197 -7.99 0.94 1.19
N ARG A 198 -8.36 0.50 2.39
CA ARG A 198 -8.93 -0.83 2.71
C ARG A 198 -9.83 -0.72 3.93
N HIS A 199 -11.00 -1.36 3.91
CA HIS A 199 -11.98 -1.30 5.01
C HIS A 199 -11.39 -1.67 6.38
N GLN A 200 -10.36 -2.54 6.40
CA GLN A 200 -9.62 -2.92 7.61
C GLN A 200 -8.96 -1.72 8.31
N GLY A 201 -8.78 -0.59 7.63
CA GLY A 201 -8.30 0.66 8.23
C GLY A 201 -9.16 1.16 9.39
N LEU A 202 -10.46 0.82 9.41
CA LEU A 202 -11.35 1.10 10.53
C LEU A 202 -10.81 0.54 11.86
N PHE A 203 -10.19 -0.64 11.82
CA PHE A 203 -9.64 -1.28 13.03
C PHE A 203 -8.42 -0.56 13.61
N LEU A 204 -7.84 0.43 12.91
CA LEU A 204 -6.79 1.28 13.47
C LEU A 204 -7.30 2.16 14.62
N ALA A 205 -8.61 2.31 14.79
CA ALA A 205 -9.19 2.90 15.99
C ALA A 205 -8.78 2.13 17.27
N LEU A 206 -8.58 0.81 17.19
CA LEU A 206 -8.20 -0.02 18.34
C LEU A 206 -6.81 0.33 18.90
N PRO A 207 -5.71 0.32 18.10
CA PRO A 207 -4.40 0.75 18.60
C PRO A 207 -4.39 2.23 18.98
N LEU A 208 -5.20 3.08 18.34
CA LEU A 208 -5.36 4.49 18.74
C LEU A 208 -6.00 4.61 20.13
N ALA A 209 -7.07 3.87 20.37
CA ALA A 209 -7.75 3.81 21.68
C ALA A 209 -6.80 3.29 22.75
N TRP A 210 -6.12 2.18 22.48
CA TRP A 210 -5.16 1.57 23.40
C TRP A 210 -4.04 2.53 23.78
N GLU A 211 -3.41 3.21 22.81
CA GLU A 211 -2.33 4.15 23.07
C GLU A 211 -2.81 5.33 23.94
N GLY A 212 -4.01 5.85 23.68
CA GLY A 212 -4.59 6.91 24.48
C GLY A 212 -4.92 6.48 25.91
N LEU A 213 -5.44 5.26 26.09
CA LEU A 213 -5.71 4.71 27.42
C LEU A 213 -4.42 4.44 28.21
N ARG A 214 -3.41 3.88 27.53
CA ARG A 214 -2.10 3.61 28.14
C ARG A 214 -1.40 4.87 28.62
N THR A 215 -1.63 6.00 27.97
CA THR A 215 -1.06 7.30 28.33
C THR A 215 -2.10 8.26 28.88
N TRP A 216 -3.09 7.74 29.65
CA TRP A 216 -4.27 8.47 30.09
C TRP A 216 -3.99 9.79 30.82
N PRO A 217 -3.03 9.89 31.76
CA PRO A 217 -2.78 11.14 32.47
C PRO A 217 -2.49 12.32 31.54
N GLU A 218 -1.82 12.05 30.42
CA GLU A 218 -1.49 13.06 29.42
C GLU A 218 -2.59 13.18 28.36
N THR A 219 -3.18 12.07 27.94
CA THR A 219 -4.23 12.01 26.91
C THR A 219 -5.47 12.77 27.35
N ARG A 220 -5.86 12.72 28.62
CA ARG A 220 -7.02 13.47 29.14
C ARG A 220 -6.90 14.98 28.94
N ARG A 221 -5.68 15.53 28.87
CA ARG A 221 -5.44 16.94 28.58
C ARG A 221 -5.70 17.29 27.10
N GLN A 222 -5.70 16.28 26.24
CA GLN A 222 -5.94 16.39 24.79
C GLN A 222 -7.19 15.58 24.39
N LEU A 223 -8.13 15.40 25.31
CA LEU A 223 -9.32 14.54 25.13
C LEU A 223 -10.10 14.84 23.84
N PRO A 224 -10.39 16.12 23.49
CA PRO A 224 -11.11 16.40 22.24
C PRO A 224 -10.35 15.96 20.99
N GLN A 225 -9.04 16.10 20.97
CA GLN A 225 -8.20 15.69 19.85
C GLN A 225 -8.12 14.17 19.72
N TRP A 226 -8.04 13.46 20.85
CA TRP A 226 -8.03 12.01 20.89
C TRP A 226 -9.37 11.42 20.45
N LEU A 227 -10.49 11.92 20.99
CA LEU A 227 -11.84 11.50 20.56
C LEU A 227 -12.09 11.82 19.08
N GLY A 228 -11.69 13.02 18.64
CA GLY A 228 -11.74 13.38 17.20
C GLY A 228 -10.92 12.42 16.34
N GLY A 229 -9.69 12.08 16.77
CA GLY A 229 -8.86 11.10 16.07
C GLY A 229 -9.50 9.71 15.99
N LEU A 230 -10.13 9.25 17.07
CA LEU A 230 -10.86 7.97 17.11
C LEU A 230 -12.09 7.94 16.20
N ALA A 231 -12.77 9.06 16.03
CA ALA A 231 -13.97 9.15 15.20
C ALA A 231 -13.65 9.12 13.69
N LEU A 232 -12.49 9.65 13.28
CA LEU A 232 -12.15 9.85 11.86
C LEU A 232 -12.20 8.58 10.99
N PRO A 233 -11.67 7.41 11.37
CA PRO A 233 -11.78 6.21 10.55
C PRO A 233 -13.24 5.75 10.40
N GLY A 234 -14.07 5.90 11.43
CA GLY A 234 -15.52 5.63 11.37
C GLY A 234 -16.24 6.59 10.42
N LEU A 235 -15.94 7.90 10.52
CA LEU A 235 -16.49 8.92 9.61
C LEU A 235 -16.06 8.68 8.17
N ALA A 236 -14.82 8.26 7.93
CA ALA A 236 -14.34 7.89 6.61
C ALA A 236 -15.11 6.70 6.03
N MET A 237 -15.39 5.69 6.85
CA MET A 237 -16.19 4.52 6.43
C MET A 237 -17.64 4.92 6.10
N LEU A 238 -18.26 5.75 6.95
CA LEU A 238 -19.61 6.27 6.71
C LEU A 238 -19.66 7.11 5.43
N GLY A 239 -18.70 8.03 5.25
CA GLY A 239 -18.60 8.86 4.04
C GLY A 239 -18.45 8.02 2.77
N TYR A 240 -17.68 6.95 2.81
CA TYR A 240 -17.61 6.03 1.68
C TYR A 240 -18.94 5.30 1.45
N GLY A 241 -19.57 4.78 2.50
CA GLY A 241 -20.87 4.12 2.41
C GLY A 241 -21.95 5.03 1.80
N LEU A 242 -21.98 6.31 2.18
CA LEU A 242 -22.89 7.29 1.58
C LEU A 242 -22.55 7.53 0.09
N TYR A 243 -21.27 7.69 -0.25
CA TYR A 243 -20.83 7.94 -1.62
C TYR A 243 -21.20 6.82 -2.60
N ILE A 244 -21.15 5.55 -2.18
CA ILE A 244 -21.52 4.41 -3.05
C ILE A 244 -23.01 4.13 -3.07
N HIS A 245 -23.79 4.71 -2.14
CA HIS A 245 -25.23 4.50 -2.05
C HIS A 245 -26.02 5.52 -2.90
N PHE A 246 -25.48 6.73 -3.07
CA PHE A 246 -26.04 7.83 -3.86
C PHE A 246 -25.25 8.04 -5.15
#